data_1845bbe8db4e7ad2e56fb6f4f21d1e5d
#
_entry.id   1845bbe8db4e7ad2e56fb6f4f21d1e5d
#
_cell.length_a   1.000
_cell.length_b   1.000
_cell.length_c   1.000
_cell.angle_alpha   90.00
_cell.angle_beta   90.00
_cell.angle_gamma   90.00
#
_symmetry.space_group_name_H-M   'P 1'
#
loop_
_entity.id
_entity.type
_entity.pdbx_description
1 polymer ?
#
loop_
_entity_poly.entity_id
_entity_poly.type
_entity_poly.pdbx_seq_one_letter_code
_entity_poly.pdbx_strand_id
1 'polypeptide(L)'
;MIKYKNITKKYPNGKKAVKDVNLEFNRGEFVCFIGTSGSGKTTLMRMINRMLEPTSGELTIDGKNIKDFNEVELRRKIGYVIQQIGLMPHMTIYENITMVPRLLKWPEEKMKDKAIKLIKMVDLPESFLNRYPSELSGGQQQRIGVIRALAADQDIVLMDEPFGALDPVT
;
A
#
# COMPACT_ATOMS: atom_id res chain seq x y z
N MET A 1 -4.28 14.21 6.80
CA MET A 1 -2.94 14.85 6.86
C MET A 1 -1.98 13.93 7.60
N ILE A 2 -0.78 13.69 7.05
CA ILE A 2 0.26 12.85 7.67
C ILE A 2 1.41 13.78 8.04
N LYS A 3 1.90 13.70 9.29
CA LYS A 3 2.98 14.58 9.76
C LYS A 3 4.05 13.78 10.49
N TYR A 4 5.29 13.91 10.01
CA TYR A 4 6.51 13.43 10.62
C TYR A 4 7.17 14.59 11.37
N LYS A 5 7.50 14.41 12.64
CA LYS A 5 8.18 15.41 13.48
C LYS A 5 9.40 14.76 14.13
N ASN A 6 10.58 15.23 13.72
CA ASN A 6 11.90 14.78 14.21
C ASN A 6 12.07 13.25 14.17
N ILE A 7 11.55 12.61 13.13
CA ILE A 7 11.57 11.15 13.00
C ILE A 7 12.97 10.64 12.75
N THR A 8 13.40 9.74 13.60
CA THR A 8 14.65 8.99 13.45
C THR A 8 14.38 7.49 13.56
N LYS A 9 14.99 6.70 12.68
CA LYS A 9 15.04 5.24 12.79
C LYS A 9 16.46 4.75 12.82
N LYS A 10 16.82 4.10 13.92
CA LYS A 10 18.08 3.42 14.12
C LYS A 10 17.81 1.91 14.26
N TYR A 11 18.48 1.10 13.49
CA TYR A 11 18.43 -0.36 13.60
C TYR A 11 19.39 -0.89 14.69
N PRO A 12 19.20 -2.13 15.18
CA PRO A 12 20.05 -2.71 16.23
C PRO A 12 21.54 -2.73 15.88
N ASN A 13 21.89 -2.85 14.60
CA ASN A 13 23.27 -2.78 14.09
C ASN A 13 23.87 -1.37 14.10
N GLY A 14 23.19 -0.39 14.69
CA GLY A 14 23.65 1.00 14.76
C GLY A 14 23.36 1.86 13.52
N LYS A 15 22.98 1.26 12.39
CA LYS A 15 22.69 1.99 11.15
C LYS A 15 21.44 2.85 11.33
N LYS A 16 21.54 4.14 11.00
CA LYS A 16 20.39 5.06 10.92
C LYS A 16 19.83 4.99 9.51
N ALA A 17 18.60 4.54 9.35
CA ALA A 17 17.91 4.50 8.07
C ALA A 17 17.35 5.88 7.69
N VAL A 18 16.85 6.62 8.69
CA VAL A 18 16.41 8.01 8.57
C VAL A 18 16.81 8.76 9.84
N LYS A 19 17.10 10.06 9.70
CA LYS A 19 17.55 10.90 10.81
C LYS A 19 16.86 12.24 10.77
N ASP A 20 16.19 12.60 11.85
CA ASP A 20 15.59 13.91 12.10
C ASP A 20 14.69 14.42 10.97
N VAL A 21 13.85 13.52 10.45
CA VAL A 21 12.99 13.81 9.29
C VAL A 21 11.75 14.55 9.75
N ASN A 22 11.48 15.68 9.10
CA ASN A 22 10.29 16.50 9.27
C ASN A 22 9.60 16.63 7.92
N LEU A 23 8.38 16.09 7.80
CA LEU A 23 7.58 16.10 6.57
C LEU A 23 6.11 16.26 6.95
N GLU A 24 5.36 16.88 6.05
CA GLU A 24 3.93 17.06 6.20
C GLU A 24 3.25 16.84 4.83
N PHE A 25 2.21 16.03 4.81
CA PHE A 25 1.43 15.71 3.61
C PHE A 25 -0.03 16.00 3.87
N ASN A 26 -0.67 16.73 2.97
CA ASN A 26 -2.07 17.07 3.08
C ASN A 26 -2.96 16.00 2.40
N ARG A 27 -4.26 16.07 2.68
CA ARG A 27 -5.23 15.23 1.98
C ARG A 27 -5.27 15.58 0.50
N GLY A 28 -5.38 14.56 -0.35
CA GLY A 28 -5.43 14.71 -1.80
C GLY A 28 -4.07 14.97 -2.47
N GLU A 29 -2.99 15.06 -1.71
CA GLU A 29 -1.66 15.20 -2.30
C GLU A 29 -1.14 13.86 -2.86
N PHE A 30 -0.51 13.94 -4.02
CA PHE A 30 0.31 12.89 -4.59
C PHE A 30 1.78 13.19 -4.28
N VAL A 31 2.42 12.33 -3.49
CA VAL A 31 3.79 12.52 -3.02
C VAL A 31 4.68 11.41 -3.55
N CYS A 32 5.82 11.77 -4.14
CA CYS A 32 6.82 10.82 -4.62
C CYS A 32 8.13 10.98 -3.85
N PHE A 33 8.60 9.91 -3.22
CA PHE A 33 9.94 9.86 -2.64
C PHE A 33 10.96 9.44 -3.68
N ILE A 34 11.87 10.33 -4.04
CA ILE A 34 12.96 10.08 -4.99
C ILE A 34 14.27 9.95 -4.24
N GLY A 35 15.11 8.98 -4.63
CA GLY A 35 16.43 8.78 -4.04
C GLY A 35 16.97 7.39 -4.35
N THR A 36 18.27 7.20 -4.10
CA THR A 36 18.99 5.94 -4.32
C THR A 36 18.45 4.80 -3.45
N SER A 37 18.77 3.55 -3.80
CA SER A 37 18.46 2.41 -2.94
C SER A 37 19.09 2.61 -1.55
N GLY A 38 18.36 2.26 -0.50
CA GLY A 38 18.81 2.43 0.88
C GLY A 38 18.69 3.84 1.46
N SER A 39 18.13 4.83 0.73
CA SER A 39 17.94 6.20 1.23
C SER A 39 16.82 6.36 2.27
N GLY A 40 16.09 5.29 2.61
CA GLY A 40 15.08 5.31 3.67
C GLY A 40 13.63 5.49 3.19
N LYS A 41 13.34 5.51 1.88
CA LYS A 41 11.98 5.67 1.32
C LYS A 41 11.00 4.64 1.88
N THR A 42 11.30 3.38 1.70
CA THR A 42 10.50 2.25 2.22
C THR A 42 10.38 2.31 3.74
N THR A 43 11.44 2.75 4.44
CA THR A 43 11.42 2.92 5.90
C THR A 43 10.37 3.95 6.32
N LEU A 44 10.32 5.11 5.67
CA LEU A 44 9.32 6.14 5.95
C LEU A 44 7.89 5.63 5.67
N MET A 45 7.66 5.01 4.52
CA MET A 45 6.33 4.47 4.18
C MET A 45 5.86 3.40 5.18
N ARG A 46 6.75 2.48 5.58
CA ARG A 46 6.42 1.42 6.55
C ARG A 46 6.12 1.94 7.95
N MET A 47 6.49 3.16 8.27
CA MET A 47 6.08 3.78 9.53
C MET A 47 4.61 4.23 9.49
N ILE A 48 4.08 4.69 8.35
CA ILE A 48 2.69 5.14 8.24
C ILE A 48 1.71 4.02 8.60
N ASN A 49 1.98 2.79 8.14
CA ASN A 49 1.13 1.62 8.42
C ASN A 49 1.57 0.82 9.66
N ARG A 50 2.48 1.36 10.48
CA ARG A 50 3.04 0.71 11.68
C ARG A 50 3.61 -0.69 11.43
N MET A 51 4.12 -0.97 10.22
CA MET A 51 4.99 -2.13 9.99
C MET A 51 6.38 -1.90 10.57
N LEU A 52 6.72 -0.66 10.83
CA LEU A 52 7.97 -0.23 11.44
C LEU A 52 7.69 0.96 12.36
N GLU A 53 8.20 0.91 13.59
CA GLU A 53 8.10 2.05 14.50
C GLU A 53 9.36 2.92 14.45
N PRO A 54 9.22 4.24 14.56
CA PRO A 54 10.36 5.13 14.72
C PRO A 54 11.08 4.87 16.06
N THR A 55 12.40 5.09 16.08
CA THR A 55 13.19 5.04 17.31
C THR A 55 12.95 6.28 18.17
N SER A 56 12.77 7.44 17.51
CA SER A 56 12.40 8.71 18.17
C SER A 56 11.62 9.59 17.20
N GLY A 57 11.00 10.63 17.74
CA GLY A 57 10.12 11.52 17.02
C GLY A 57 8.66 11.09 17.09
N GLU A 58 7.80 11.84 16.43
CA GLU A 58 6.36 11.65 16.41
C GLU A 58 5.83 11.57 15.00
N LEU A 59 4.97 10.59 14.73
CA LEU A 59 4.23 10.45 13.48
C LEU A 59 2.74 10.48 13.77
N THR A 60 2.03 11.38 13.11
CA THR A 60 0.58 11.54 13.29
C THR A 60 -0.15 11.38 11.96
N ILE A 61 -1.39 10.87 12.03
CA ILE A 61 -2.36 10.85 10.94
C ILE A 61 -3.61 11.59 11.45
N ASP A 62 -4.01 12.64 10.74
CA ASP A 62 -5.10 13.55 11.13
C ASP A 62 -5.01 14.02 12.59
N GLY A 63 -3.79 14.37 13.02
CA GLY A 63 -3.50 14.86 14.37
C GLY A 63 -3.41 13.76 15.46
N LYS A 64 -3.76 12.51 15.16
CA LYS A 64 -3.66 11.41 16.11
C LYS A 64 -2.34 10.66 15.93
N ASN A 65 -1.62 10.39 17.03
CA ASN A 65 -0.36 9.63 16.96
C ASN A 65 -0.62 8.21 16.44
N ILE A 66 0.26 7.71 15.56
CA ILE A 66 0.10 6.36 15.01
C ILE A 66 0.09 5.27 16.06
N LYS A 67 0.75 5.49 17.20
CA LYS A 67 0.80 4.53 18.31
C LYS A 67 -0.55 4.38 19.02
N ASP A 68 -1.43 5.37 18.91
CA ASP A 68 -2.76 5.38 19.54
C ASP A 68 -3.83 4.68 18.70
N PHE A 69 -3.48 4.26 17.49
CA PHE A 69 -4.37 3.44 16.67
C PHE A 69 -4.22 1.96 17.01
N ASN A 70 -5.32 1.22 16.88
CA ASN A 70 -5.23 -0.22 16.75
C ASN A 70 -4.53 -0.56 15.40
N GLU A 71 -3.48 -1.38 15.42
CA GLU A 71 -2.67 -1.67 14.23
C GLU A 71 -3.46 -2.31 13.09
N VAL A 72 -4.37 -3.23 13.42
CA VAL A 72 -5.18 -3.93 12.43
C VAL A 72 -6.16 -2.97 11.76
N GLU A 73 -6.82 -2.11 12.55
CA GLU A 73 -7.74 -1.11 12.03
C GLU A 73 -7.03 -0.06 11.18
N LEU A 74 -5.85 0.39 11.61
CA LEU A 74 -5.03 1.32 10.83
C LEU A 74 -4.65 0.72 9.48
N ARG A 75 -4.14 -0.51 9.47
CA ARG A 75 -3.71 -1.18 8.24
C ARG A 75 -4.87 -1.45 7.27
N ARG A 76 -6.08 -1.68 7.77
CA ARG A 76 -7.28 -1.84 6.91
C ARG A 76 -7.69 -0.54 6.22
N LYS A 77 -7.34 0.62 6.79
CA LYS A 77 -7.62 1.95 6.22
C LYS A 77 -6.54 2.44 5.27
N ILE A 78 -5.43 1.71 5.14
CA ILE A 78 -4.29 2.08 4.30
C ILE A 78 -4.13 1.03 3.20
N GLY A 79 -4.22 1.44 1.95
CA GLY A 79 -3.83 0.62 0.81
C GLY A 79 -2.32 0.53 0.73
N TYR A 80 -1.77 -0.67 0.54
CA TYR A 80 -0.33 -0.82 0.42
C TYR A 80 0.04 -1.72 -0.75
N VAL A 81 0.70 -1.13 -1.74
CA VAL A 81 1.34 -1.84 -2.85
C VAL A 81 2.78 -2.11 -2.45
N ILE A 82 3.12 -3.37 -2.22
CA ILE A 82 4.47 -3.80 -1.87
C ILE A 82 5.30 -4.01 -3.13
N GLN A 83 6.62 -3.91 -3.01
CA GLN A 83 7.58 -4.12 -4.10
C GLN A 83 7.42 -5.47 -4.80
N GLN A 84 7.17 -6.53 -4.05
CA GLN A 84 6.73 -7.81 -4.62
C GLN A 84 5.21 -7.80 -4.77
N ILE A 85 4.68 -8.34 -5.87
CA ILE A 85 3.25 -8.26 -6.21
C ILE A 85 2.36 -8.78 -5.08
N GLY A 86 2.77 -9.85 -4.39
CA GLY A 86 2.15 -10.35 -3.16
C GLY A 86 0.68 -10.76 -3.31
N LEU A 87 0.24 -11.19 -4.50
CA LEU A 87 -1.07 -11.81 -4.67
C LEU A 87 -1.09 -13.18 -3.98
N MET A 88 -2.22 -13.53 -3.40
CA MET A 88 -2.43 -14.84 -2.79
C MET A 88 -2.62 -15.87 -3.90
N PRO A 89 -1.69 -16.84 -4.08
CA PRO A 89 -1.68 -17.73 -5.25
C PRO A 89 -2.85 -18.72 -5.27
N HIS A 90 -3.44 -19.01 -4.12
CA HIS A 90 -4.57 -19.93 -3.94
C HIS A 90 -5.94 -19.23 -4.01
N MET A 91 -5.96 -17.93 -4.24
CA MET A 91 -7.18 -17.12 -4.38
C MET A 91 -7.33 -16.64 -5.82
N THR A 92 -8.56 -16.57 -6.29
CA THR A 92 -8.88 -15.93 -7.56
C THR A 92 -8.52 -14.44 -7.55
N ILE A 93 -8.49 -13.80 -8.71
CA ILE A 93 -8.26 -12.36 -8.82
C ILE A 93 -9.38 -11.58 -8.11
N TYR A 94 -10.63 -12.02 -8.22
CA TYR A 94 -11.75 -11.46 -7.46
C TYR A 94 -11.50 -11.49 -5.95
N GLU A 95 -11.12 -12.65 -5.41
CA GLU A 95 -10.84 -12.82 -3.99
C GLU A 95 -9.64 -12.00 -3.53
N ASN A 96 -8.60 -11.89 -4.35
CA ASN A 96 -7.45 -11.03 -4.08
C ASN A 96 -7.86 -9.55 -3.98
N ILE A 97 -8.66 -9.05 -4.94
CA ILE A 97 -9.12 -7.65 -4.95
C ILE A 97 -10.03 -7.39 -3.75
N THR A 98 -10.96 -8.29 -3.47
CA THR A 98 -11.99 -8.10 -2.43
C THR A 98 -11.58 -8.51 -1.02
N MET A 99 -10.32 -8.89 -0.80
CA MET A 99 -9.82 -9.35 0.50
C MET A 99 -10.09 -8.33 1.63
N VAL A 100 -9.70 -7.07 1.46
CA VAL A 100 -9.92 -6.03 2.48
C VAL A 100 -11.39 -5.64 2.60
N PRO A 101 -12.15 -5.38 1.52
CA PRO A 101 -13.60 -5.25 1.59
C PRO A 101 -14.31 -6.35 2.36
N ARG A 102 -13.93 -7.61 2.16
CA ARG A 102 -14.48 -8.77 2.88
C ARG A 102 -14.17 -8.71 4.38
N LEU A 103 -12.94 -8.35 4.76
CA LEU A 103 -12.56 -8.13 6.17
C LEU A 103 -13.33 -6.97 6.81
N LEU A 104 -13.75 -5.99 6.01
CA LEU A 104 -14.61 -4.88 6.41
C LEU A 104 -16.11 -5.22 6.36
N LYS A 105 -16.46 -6.47 6.04
CA LYS A 105 -17.84 -6.99 5.95
C LYS A 105 -18.71 -6.23 4.95
N TRP A 106 -18.13 -5.82 3.81
CA TRP A 106 -18.93 -5.21 2.73
C TRP A 106 -19.92 -6.23 2.16
N PRO A 107 -21.11 -5.77 1.72
CA PRO A 107 -22.05 -6.62 0.99
C PRO A 107 -21.40 -7.20 -0.28
N GLU A 108 -21.76 -8.44 -0.63
CA GLU A 108 -21.19 -9.15 -1.78
C GLU A 108 -21.41 -8.37 -3.10
N GLU A 109 -22.60 -7.82 -3.29
CA GLU A 109 -22.95 -6.99 -4.45
C GLU A 109 -22.00 -5.80 -4.61
N LYS A 110 -21.77 -5.05 -3.51
CA LYS A 110 -20.84 -3.92 -3.49
C LYS A 110 -19.41 -4.34 -3.82
N MET A 111 -18.97 -5.50 -3.32
CA MET A 111 -17.65 -6.04 -3.61
C MET A 111 -17.50 -6.41 -5.08
N LYS A 112 -18.52 -7.03 -5.67
CA LYS A 112 -18.57 -7.41 -7.08
C LYS A 112 -18.48 -6.19 -7.99
N ASP A 113 -19.32 -5.19 -7.77
CA ASP A 113 -19.32 -3.94 -8.54
C ASP A 113 -17.97 -3.22 -8.44
N LYS A 114 -17.41 -3.17 -7.24
CA LYS A 114 -16.08 -2.57 -7.01
C LYS A 114 -14.98 -3.32 -7.78
N ALA A 115 -14.98 -4.65 -7.73
CA ALA A 115 -13.99 -5.46 -8.44
C ALA A 115 -14.09 -5.29 -9.96
N ILE A 116 -15.31 -5.27 -10.51
CA ILE A 116 -15.55 -5.03 -11.93
C ILE A 116 -15.06 -3.63 -12.35
N LYS A 117 -15.37 -2.62 -11.56
CA LYS A 117 -14.91 -1.24 -11.82
C LYS A 117 -13.38 -1.16 -11.81
N LEU A 118 -12.73 -1.77 -10.83
CA LEU A 118 -11.30 -1.72 -10.67
C LEU A 118 -10.55 -2.48 -11.76
N ILE A 119 -11.02 -3.68 -12.16
CA ILE A 119 -10.33 -4.46 -13.20
C ILE A 119 -10.40 -3.76 -14.56
N LYS A 120 -11.52 -3.09 -14.87
CA LYS A 120 -11.67 -2.26 -16.06
C LYS A 120 -10.75 -1.02 -16.05
N MET A 121 -10.50 -0.45 -14.87
CA MET A 121 -9.60 0.72 -14.71
C MET A 121 -8.15 0.42 -15.13
N VAL A 122 -7.74 -0.85 -15.07
CA VAL A 122 -6.40 -1.29 -15.46
C VAL A 122 -6.38 -2.05 -16.80
N ASP A 123 -7.39 -1.84 -17.63
CA ASP A 123 -7.53 -2.41 -18.98
C ASP A 123 -7.41 -3.95 -19.01
N LEU A 124 -8.04 -4.61 -18.04
CA LEU A 124 -8.15 -6.06 -18.01
C LEU A 124 -9.61 -6.50 -18.18
N PRO A 125 -9.86 -7.61 -18.92
CA PRO A 125 -11.20 -8.16 -19.08
C PRO A 125 -11.82 -8.61 -17.76
N GLU A 126 -13.12 -8.43 -17.60
CA GLU A 126 -13.87 -8.89 -16.42
C GLU A 126 -13.73 -10.40 -16.17
N SER A 127 -13.58 -11.20 -17.23
CA SER A 127 -13.33 -12.65 -17.14
C SER A 127 -12.09 -13.02 -16.33
N PHE A 128 -11.14 -12.08 -16.16
CA PHE A 128 -9.94 -12.30 -15.34
C PHE A 128 -10.25 -12.40 -13.85
N LEU A 129 -11.40 -11.91 -13.39
CA LEU A 129 -11.81 -12.03 -11.99
C LEU A 129 -11.84 -13.48 -11.50
N ASN A 130 -12.16 -14.42 -12.40
CA ASN A 130 -12.24 -15.86 -12.08
C ASN A 130 -10.91 -16.60 -12.22
N ARG A 131 -9.86 -15.95 -12.71
CA ARG A 131 -8.53 -16.55 -12.88
C ARG A 131 -7.74 -16.55 -11.58
N TYR A 132 -6.72 -17.38 -11.54
CA TYR A 132 -5.70 -17.38 -10.50
C TYR A 132 -4.47 -16.55 -10.92
N PRO A 133 -3.67 -16.05 -9.96
CA PRO A 133 -2.46 -15.29 -10.28
C PRO A 133 -1.51 -15.99 -11.25
N SER A 134 -1.37 -17.33 -11.15
CA SER A 134 -0.51 -18.12 -12.02
C SER A 134 -0.89 -18.09 -13.51
N GLU A 135 -2.10 -17.67 -13.84
CA GLU A 135 -2.62 -17.56 -15.19
C GLU A 135 -2.38 -16.16 -15.81
N LEU A 136 -1.78 -15.25 -15.06
CA LEU A 136 -1.52 -13.87 -15.46
C LEU A 136 -0.02 -13.62 -15.65
N SER A 137 0.31 -12.74 -16.61
CA SER A 137 1.68 -12.23 -16.76
C SER A 137 2.09 -11.38 -15.55
N GLY A 138 3.39 -11.19 -15.32
CA GLY A 138 3.91 -10.37 -14.22
C GLY A 138 3.33 -8.94 -14.21
N GLY A 139 3.27 -8.29 -15.38
CA GLY A 139 2.67 -6.95 -15.50
C GLY A 139 1.16 -6.94 -15.23
N GLN A 140 0.41 -8.00 -15.59
CA GLN A 140 -1.00 -8.12 -15.25
C GLN A 140 -1.17 -8.30 -13.74
N GLN A 141 -0.38 -9.18 -13.11
CA GLN A 141 -0.39 -9.36 -11.66
C GLN A 141 -0.08 -8.06 -10.93
N GLN A 142 0.86 -7.26 -11.43
CA GLN A 142 1.21 -5.97 -10.85
C GLN A 142 0.04 -5.01 -10.88
N ARG A 143 -0.64 -4.88 -12.02
CA ARG A 143 -1.86 -4.07 -12.14
C ARG A 143 -2.94 -4.51 -11.13
N ILE A 144 -3.13 -5.82 -10.95
CA ILE A 144 -4.03 -6.35 -9.91
C ILE A 144 -3.56 -5.96 -8.50
N GLY A 145 -2.26 -6.02 -8.21
CA GLY A 145 -1.69 -5.58 -6.93
C GLY A 145 -2.00 -4.11 -6.61
N VAL A 146 -1.95 -3.25 -7.62
CA VAL A 146 -2.30 -1.83 -7.47
C VAL A 146 -3.78 -1.65 -7.16
N ILE A 147 -4.68 -2.25 -7.95
CA ILE A 147 -6.13 -2.07 -7.73
C ILE A 147 -6.62 -2.73 -6.44
N ARG A 148 -5.97 -3.79 -5.97
CA ARG A 148 -6.23 -4.38 -4.66
C ARG A 148 -6.04 -3.37 -3.53
N ALA A 149 -5.02 -2.51 -3.62
CA ALA A 149 -4.77 -1.47 -2.63
C ALA A 149 -5.82 -0.35 -2.63
N LEU A 150 -6.64 -0.25 -3.69
CA LEU A 150 -7.73 0.74 -3.85
C LEU A 150 -9.12 0.16 -3.55
N ALA A 151 -9.19 -1.14 -3.22
CA ALA A 151 -10.46 -1.86 -3.25
C ALA A 151 -11.44 -1.48 -2.13
N ALA A 152 -10.93 -1.00 -1.00
CA ALA A 152 -11.77 -0.63 0.15
C ALA A 152 -11.90 0.89 0.33
N ASP A 153 -11.69 1.68 -0.74
CA ASP A 153 -11.77 3.15 -0.72
C ASP A 153 -10.87 3.78 0.37
N GLN A 154 -9.65 3.30 0.46
CA GLN A 154 -8.68 3.75 1.44
C GLN A 154 -8.32 5.23 1.27
N ASP A 155 -8.29 5.99 2.38
CA ASP A 155 -7.89 7.40 2.41
C ASP A 155 -6.40 7.61 2.12
N ILE A 156 -5.58 6.61 2.41
CA ILE A 156 -4.13 6.64 2.21
C ILE A 156 -3.73 5.42 1.37
N VAL A 157 -2.96 5.67 0.31
CA VAL A 157 -2.37 4.61 -0.51
C VAL A 157 -0.86 4.77 -0.51
N LEU A 158 -0.17 3.73 -0.08
CA LEU A 158 1.29 3.64 -0.09
C LEU A 158 1.72 2.74 -1.24
N MET A 159 2.69 3.16 -2.03
CA MET A 159 3.21 2.38 -3.15
C MET A 159 4.74 2.31 -3.06
N ASP A 160 5.28 1.10 -2.85
CA ASP A 160 6.71 0.83 -2.74
C ASP A 160 7.18 0.21 -4.06
N GLU A 161 7.82 1.02 -4.91
CA GLU A 161 8.29 0.64 -6.25
C GLU A 161 7.20 -0.04 -7.12
N PRO A 162 6.02 0.60 -7.31
CA PRO A 162 4.84 -0.04 -7.91
C PRO A 162 5.04 -0.46 -9.38
N PHE A 163 6.10 -0.01 -10.03
CA PHE A 163 6.42 -0.29 -11.43
C PHE A 163 7.72 -1.08 -11.61
N GLY A 164 8.33 -1.56 -10.51
CA GLY A 164 9.64 -2.24 -10.55
C GLY A 164 9.69 -3.55 -11.34
N ALA A 165 8.54 -4.16 -11.64
CA ALA A 165 8.44 -5.36 -12.46
C ALA A 165 7.99 -5.07 -13.92
N LEU A 166 7.79 -3.79 -14.28
CA LEU A 166 7.53 -3.41 -15.66
C LEU A 166 8.88 -3.15 -16.34
N ASP A 167 9.06 -3.75 -17.54
CA ASP A 167 10.20 -3.41 -18.38
C ASP A 167 10.20 -1.90 -18.62
N PRO A 168 11.36 -1.22 -18.46
CA PRO A 168 11.45 0.16 -18.91
C PRO A 168 11.09 0.18 -20.40
N VAL A 169 10.14 1.02 -20.77
CA VAL A 169 9.75 1.22 -22.17
C VAL A 169 11.02 1.63 -22.91
N THR A 170 11.53 0.74 -23.73
CA THR A 170 12.58 1.00 -24.72
C THR A 170 12.06 1.92 -25.80
#